data_9ca9851fe15cf4e10b0fd8efd19f0b0b
#
_entry.id   9ca9851fe15cf4e10b0fd8efd19f0b0b
#
_cell.length_a   1.000
_cell.length_b   1.000
_cell.length_c   1.000
_cell.angle_alpha   90.00
_cell.angle_beta   90.00
_cell.angle_gamma   90.00
#
_symmetry.space_group_name_H-M   'P 1'
#
loop_
_entity.id
_entity.type
_entity.pdbx_description
1 polymer ?
#
loop_
_entity_poly.entity_id
_entity_poly.type
_entity_poly.pdbx_seq_one_letter_code
_entity_poly.pdbx_strand_id
1 'polypeptide(L)'
;MKYGWVIGMMLLAGTVSVSAEELCVVSYNVENLFHPKHDSVAVDSIWVEKDDLEWTPDGERRWSYSRYNRKVDNIARVLTNIGEWDGVDVAGLQEVENALCVKKLCYTLRRGEYDFVHYESPDKRGIDVALIYKKARVDTLKCEKLEVKGEKDGEELVTRDILYVCAKVKGERREANGDTIHFFVCHLPSQRGGAKASEWKRVLAKKVLQQAVDSVLAQNKDAKIIVMGDMNSAPKEDLKGITNKMKELKEGTHKYQGLWTCLDQFYVSPSVDSISSVRIYDAEWIQETDEKFMGLKPKRTYNGFKYQNGYSDHLPIQLILNIR
;
A
#
# COMPACT_ATOMS: atom_id res chain seq x y z
N MET A 1 35.70 -37.75 -61.52
CA MET A 1 34.78 -36.66 -61.14
C MET A 1 34.49 -36.80 -59.65
N LYS A 2 35.05 -35.88 -58.80
CA LYS A 2 34.87 -35.91 -57.36
C LYS A 2 33.89 -34.77 -57.01
N TYR A 3 32.71 -35.10 -56.51
CA TYR A 3 31.77 -34.11 -56.01
C TYR A 3 32.04 -33.87 -54.50
N GLY A 4 32.52 -32.66 -54.20
CA GLY A 4 32.63 -32.17 -52.83
C GLY A 4 31.32 -31.56 -52.38
N TRP A 5 30.75 -32.05 -51.27
CA TRP A 5 29.59 -31.45 -50.58
C TRP A 5 30.12 -30.40 -49.62
N VAL A 6 29.73 -29.13 -49.84
CA VAL A 6 29.92 -28.07 -48.84
C VAL A 6 28.68 -28.03 -47.97
N ILE A 7 28.84 -28.45 -46.71
CA ILE A 7 27.80 -28.30 -45.69
C ILE A 7 27.89 -26.87 -45.14
N GLY A 8 26.98 -26.01 -45.54
CA GLY A 8 26.83 -24.68 -44.97
C GLY A 8 26.18 -24.78 -43.59
N MET A 9 26.96 -24.50 -42.55
CA MET A 9 26.48 -24.41 -41.17
C MET A 9 25.79 -23.07 -40.95
N MET A 10 24.45 -23.06 -40.96
CA MET A 10 23.64 -21.87 -40.68
C MET A 10 23.64 -21.62 -39.20
N LEU A 11 24.42 -20.65 -38.72
CA LEU A 11 24.36 -20.15 -37.36
C LEU A 11 23.02 -19.36 -37.17
N LEU A 12 22.03 -19.99 -36.58
CA LEU A 12 20.87 -19.30 -36.05
C LEU A 12 21.31 -18.49 -34.82
N ALA A 13 21.55 -17.22 -35.00
CA ALA A 13 21.66 -16.25 -33.91
C ALA A 13 20.26 -16.07 -33.30
N GLY A 14 19.94 -16.87 -32.32
CA GLY A 14 18.75 -16.67 -31.49
C GLY A 14 18.90 -15.33 -30.77
N THR A 15 18.11 -14.35 -31.13
CA THR A 15 17.93 -13.12 -30.33
C THR A 15 17.25 -13.56 -29.03
N VAL A 16 18.02 -13.63 -27.94
CA VAL A 16 17.48 -13.76 -26.61
C VAL A 16 16.72 -12.45 -26.34
N SER A 17 15.42 -12.50 -26.50
CA SER A 17 14.53 -11.42 -26.06
C SER A 17 14.65 -11.37 -24.53
N VAL A 18 15.39 -10.38 -24.02
CA VAL A 18 15.41 -10.07 -22.59
C VAL A 18 14.04 -9.48 -22.29
N SER A 19 13.12 -10.28 -21.79
CA SER A 19 11.87 -9.74 -21.26
C SER A 19 12.24 -8.84 -20.08
N ALA A 20 11.72 -7.61 -20.09
CA ALA A 20 11.84 -6.73 -18.94
C ALA A 20 11.18 -7.44 -17.75
N GLU A 21 11.86 -7.44 -16.60
CA GLU A 21 11.31 -8.03 -15.38
C GLU A 21 10.33 -7.06 -14.76
N GLU A 22 9.16 -7.56 -14.40
CA GLU A 22 8.12 -6.75 -13.78
C GLU A 22 8.29 -6.68 -12.26
N LEU A 23 7.94 -5.53 -11.70
CA LEU A 23 7.79 -5.29 -10.28
C LEU A 23 6.32 -5.00 -9.98
N CYS A 24 5.71 -5.83 -9.17
CA CYS A 24 4.33 -5.68 -8.73
C CYS A 24 4.27 -4.89 -7.42
N VAL A 25 3.80 -3.63 -7.50
CA VAL A 25 3.61 -2.75 -6.34
C VAL A 25 2.11 -2.58 -6.07
N VAL A 26 1.69 -2.78 -4.82
CA VAL A 26 0.29 -2.68 -4.41
C VAL A 26 0.13 -1.65 -3.30
N SER A 27 -0.97 -0.91 -3.27
CA SER A 27 -1.44 -0.20 -2.08
C SER A 27 -2.80 -0.75 -1.66
N TYR A 28 -2.96 -1.03 -0.38
CA TYR A 28 -4.19 -1.63 0.13
C TYR A 28 -4.52 -1.15 1.55
N ASN A 29 -5.58 -0.35 1.68
CA ASN A 29 -6.20 -0.11 2.97
C ASN A 29 -6.93 -1.41 3.37
N VAL A 30 -6.45 -2.05 4.43
CA VAL A 30 -6.93 -3.38 4.84
C VAL A 30 -8.12 -3.36 5.79
N GLU A 31 -8.70 -2.20 6.07
CA GLU A 31 -9.83 -2.02 7.01
C GLU A 31 -9.56 -2.63 8.37
N ASN A 32 -8.89 -1.88 9.26
CA ASN A 32 -8.76 -2.20 10.68
C ASN A 32 -8.21 -3.60 10.99
N LEU A 33 -6.96 -3.86 10.65
CA LEU A 33 -6.27 -5.08 11.05
C LEU A 33 -5.74 -4.94 12.49
N PHE A 34 -6.61 -5.17 13.47
CA PHE A 34 -6.27 -5.15 14.89
C PHE A 34 -5.88 -6.53 15.42
N HIS A 35 -4.94 -6.54 16.36
CA HIS A 35 -4.66 -7.72 17.18
C HIS A 35 -5.76 -7.88 18.25
N PRO A 36 -6.20 -9.11 18.57
CA PRO A 36 -7.29 -9.31 19.55
C PRO A 36 -6.93 -8.99 21.00
N LYS A 37 -5.70 -8.62 21.28
CA LYS A 37 -5.23 -8.21 22.60
C LYS A 37 -5.02 -6.71 22.58
N HIS A 38 -5.67 -6.02 23.52
CA HIS A 38 -5.46 -4.58 23.74
C HIS A 38 -3.98 -4.25 23.82
N ASP A 39 -3.57 -3.24 23.11
CA ASP A 39 -2.19 -2.79 23.02
C ASP A 39 -2.06 -1.37 23.57
N SER A 40 -1.02 -1.14 24.35
CA SER A 40 -0.60 0.17 24.79
C SER A 40 0.87 0.34 24.41
N VAL A 41 1.19 1.33 23.61
CA VAL A 41 2.54 1.50 23.06
C VAL A 41 3.14 2.82 23.51
N ALA A 42 4.44 2.80 23.84
CA ALA A 42 5.21 4.03 23.99
C ALA A 42 5.67 4.52 22.62
N VAL A 43 5.12 5.66 22.18
CA VAL A 43 5.59 6.38 21.01
C VAL A 43 6.48 7.52 21.50
N ASP A 44 7.76 7.52 21.11
CA ASP A 44 8.75 8.53 21.52
C ASP A 44 8.80 8.77 23.05
N SER A 45 8.73 7.69 23.83
CA SER A 45 8.69 7.69 25.32
C SER A 45 7.39 8.23 25.93
N ILE A 46 6.36 8.47 25.13
CA ILE A 46 5.03 8.85 25.60
C ILE A 46 4.12 7.64 25.47
N TRP A 47 3.44 7.25 26.56
CA TRP A 47 2.41 6.22 26.51
C TRP A 47 1.18 6.75 25.78
N VAL A 48 0.83 6.13 24.67
CA VAL A 48 -0.42 6.37 23.95
C VAL A 48 -1.36 5.21 24.27
N GLU A 49 -2.44 5.51 24.99
CA GLU A 49 -3.52 4.56 25.17
C GLU A 49 -4.33 4.52 23.86
N LYS A 50 -4.35 3.36 23.22
CA LYS A 50 -5.08 3.16 21.97
C LYS A 50 -6.57 2.95 22.24
N ASP A 51 -7.42 3.51 21.41
CA ASP A 51 -8.87 3.32 21.43
C ASP A 51 -9.25 2.05 20.63
N ASP A 52 -8.67 0.91 21.03
CA ASP A 52 -8.80 -0.39 20.38
C ASP A 52 -9.64 -1.40 21.14
N LEU A 53 -10.18 -1.04 22.32
CA LEU A 53 -10.95 -1.94 23.20
C LEU A 53 -12.15 -2.58 22.48
N GLU A 54 -12.76 -1.92 21.52
CA GLU A 54 -13.83 -2.50 20.69
C GLU A 54 -13.35 -3.70 19.85
N TRP A 55 -12.01 -3.79 19.59
CA TRP A 55 -11.35 -4.84 18.81
C TRP A 55 -10.76 -5.97 19.66
N THR A 56 -11.32 -6.20 20.83
CA THR A 56 -10.97 -7.32 21.70
C THR A 56 -12.07 -8.38 21.70
N PRO A 57 -11.82 -9.61 22.21
CA PRO A 57 -12.83 -10.66 22.31
C PRO A 57 -14.05 -10.26 23.15
N ASP A 58 -13.84 -9.43 24.18
CA ASP A 58 -14.88 -8.94 25.08
C ASP A 58 -15.44 -7.57 24.63
N GLY A 59 -14.82 -6.94 23.64
CA GLY A 59 -15.26 -5.67 23.08
C GLY A 59 -16.52 -5.78 22.21
N GLU A 60 -17.10 -4.64 21.83
CA GLU A 60 -18.37 -4.57 21.10
C GLU A 60 -18.35 -5.35 19.78
N ARG A 61 -17.20 -5.41 19.09
CA ARG A 61 -17.00 -6.17 17.85
C ARG A 61 -16.79 -7.65 18.09
N ARG A 62 -16.56 -8.08 19.34
CA ARG A 62 -16.24 -9.47 19.70
C ARG A 62 -15.11 -10.01 18.81
N TRP A 63 -14.01 -9.24 18.71
CA TRP A 63 -12.89 -9.51 17.81
C TRP A 63 -12.00 -10.63 18.35
N SER A 64 -12.38 -11.88 18.06
CA SER A 64 -11.66 -13.07 18.50
C SER A 64 -10.43 -13.38 17.66
N TYR A 65 -9.50 -14.19 18.18
CA TYR A 65 -8.36 -14.72 17.43
C TYR A 65 -8.77 -15.47 16.15
N SER A 66 -9.93 -16.12 16.14
CA SER A 66 -10.47 -16.78 14.95
C SER A 66 -10.82 -15.75 13.85
N ARG A 67 -11.48 -14.65 14.21
CA ARG A 67 -11.80 -13.56 13.27
C ARG A 67 -10.54 -12.85 12.79
N TYR A 68 -9.60 -12.59 13.68
CA TYR A 68 -8.29 -12.03 13.34
C TYR A 68 -7.53 -12.91 12.33
N ASN A 69 -7.37 -14.20 12.61
CA ASN A 69 -6.71 -15.11 11.69
C ASN A 69 -7.42 -15.14 10.33
N ARG A 70 -8.75 -15.19 10.32
CA ARG A 70 -9.54 -15.13 9.09
C ARG A 70 -9.32 -13.83 8.30
N LYS A 71 -9.21 -12.70 9.00
CA LYS A 71 -8.91 -11.40 8.37
C LYS A 71 -7.52 -11.42 7.74
N VAL A 72 -6.52 -11.92 8.45
CA VAL A 72 -5.15 -12.08 7.93
C VAL A 72 -5.14 -13.00 6.69
N ASP A 73 -5.83 -14.14 6.74
CA ASP A 73 -5.96 -15.06 5.60
C ASP A 73 -6.65 -14.37 4.41
N ASN A 74 -7.68 -13.57 4.66
CA ASN A 74 -8.38 -12.83 3.61
C ASN A 74 -7.47 -11.79 2.94
N ILE A 75 -6.71 -11.01 3.71
CA ILE A 75 -5.74 -10.04 3.18
C ILE A 75 -4.65 -10.77 2.38
N ALA A 76 -4.08 -11.84 2.94
CA ALA A 76 -3.06 -12.63 2.26
C ALA A 76 -3.58 -13.21 0.94
N ARG A 77 -4.83 -13.70 0.91
CA ARG A 77 -5.48 -14.18 -0.32
C ARG A 77 -5.60 -13.08 -1.38
N VAL A 78 -5.97 -11.86 -0.99
CA VAL A 78 -6.06 -10.71 -1.92
C VAL A 78 -4.69 -10.43 -2.51
N LEU A 79 -3.66 -10.24 -1.68
CA LEU A 79 -2.31 -9.92 -2.14
C LEU A 79 -1.69 -11.02 -3.01
N THR A 80 -1.94 -12.30 -2.67
CA THR A 80 -1.47 -13.43 -3.49
C THR A 80 -2.14 -13.43 -4.86
N ASN A 81 -3.46 -13.17 -4.94
CA ASN A 81 -4.18 -13.16 -6.22
C ASN A 81 -3.81 -11.95 -7.10
N ILE A 82 -3.48 -10.79 -6.50
CA ILE A 82 -3.01 -9.61 -7.26
C ILE A 82 -1.66 -9.88 -7.93
N GLY A 83 -0.73 -10.47 -7.22
CA GLY A 83 0.60 -10.83 -7.72
C GLY A 83 0.65 -12.18 -8.41
N GLU A 84 -0.53 -12.74 -8.76
CA GLU A 84 -0.69 -14.08 -9.32
C GLU A 84 -0.04 -15.12 -8.39
N TRP A 85 0.53 -16.19 -8.93
CA TRP A 85 1.09 -17.27 -8.09
C TRP A 85 2.31 -16.86 -7.26
N ASP A 86 3.04 -15.81 -7.68
CA ASP A 86 4.24 -15.36 -6.98
C ASP A 86 3.93 -14.39 -5.84
N GLY A 87 2.74 -13.78 -5.85
CA GLY A 87 2.35 -12.73 -4.92
C GLY A 87 3.02 -11.40 -5.26
N VAL A 88 2.66 -10.35 -4.50
CA VAL A 88 3.15 -8.99 -4.74
C VAL A 88 4.62 -8.84 -4.34
N ASP A 89 5.39 -8.01 -5.04
CA ASP A 89 6.78 -7.75 -4.67
C ASP A 89 6.90 -6.73 -3.55
N VAL A 90 6.06 -5.69 -3.59
CA VAL A 90 5.97 -4.63 -2.58
C VAL A 90 4.50 -4.29 -2.33
N ALA A 91 4.09 -4.17 -1.07
CA ALA A 91 2.77 -3.63 -0.75
C ALA A 91 2.83 -2.61 0.39
N GLY A 92 2.26 -1.42 0.13
CA GLY A 92 1.96 -0.41 1.14
C GLY A 92 0.58 -0.71 1.75
N LEU A 93 0.55 -0.94 3.05
CA LEU A 93 -0.67 -1.26 3.79
C LEU A 93 -1.10 -0.07 4.64
N GLN A 94 -2.39 0.15 4.74
CA GLN A 94 -3.00 1.14 5.64
C GLN A 94 -3.99 0.44 6.57
N GLU A 95 -4.20 1.00 7.75
CA GLU A 95 -5.05 0.46 8.81
C GLU A 95 -4.53 -0.87 9.41
N VAL A 96 -3.23 -0.96 9.63
CA VAL A 96 -2.61 -2.01 10.43
C VAL A 96 -2.32 -1.47 11.84
N GLU A 97 -2.57 -2.25 12.87
CA GLU A 97 -2.40 -1.78 14.24
C GLU A 97 -0.94 -1.74 14.68
N ASN A 98 -0.20 -2.83 14.47
CA ASN A 98 1.15 -2.97 15.02
C ASN A 98 2.01 -3.96 14.22
N ALA A 99 3.30 -4.03 14.59
CA ALA A 99 4.26 -4.93 13.96
C ALA A 99 3.89 -6.42 14.08
N LEU A 100 3.12 -6.84 15.11
CA LEU A 100 2.70 -8.24 15.26
C LEU A 100 1.68 -8.61 14.18
N CYS A 101 0.76 -7.70 13.86
CA CYS A 101 -0.21 -7.87 12.78
C CYS A 101 0.48 -8.00 11.43
N VAL A 102 1.43 -7.12 11.12
CA VAL A 102 2.18 -7.16 9.86
C VAL A 102 3.05 -8.41 9.76
N LYS A 103 3.74 -8.78 10.84
CA LYS A 103 4.54 -10.02 10.91
C LYS A 103 3.70 -11.26 10.66
N LYS A 104 2.50 -11.32 11.25
CA LYS A 104 1.56 -12.43 11.05
C LYS A 104 1.11 -12.51 9.59
N LEU A 105 0.83 -11.36 8.95
CA LEU A 105 0.48 -11.31 7.53
C LEU A 105 1.63 -11.79 6.63
N CYS A 106 2.86 -11.32 6.85
CA CYS A 106 4.05 -11.77 6.11
C CYS A 106 4.26 -13.28 6.22
N TYR A 107 4.05 -13.84 7.42
CA TYR A 107 4.12 -15.28 7.65
C TYR A 107 3.04 -16.06 6.89
N THR A 108 1.82 -15.49 6.83
CA THR A 108 0.66 -16.12 6.16
C THR A 108 0.78 -16.06 4.64
N LEU A 109 1.33 -14.96 4.08
CA LEU A 109 1.60 -14.83 2.64
C LEU A 109 2.55 -15.93 2.17
N ARG A 110 3.77 -15.92 2.67
CA ARG A 110 4.77 -16.98 2.43
C ARG A 110 5.79 -16.97 3.56
N ARG A 111 5.84 -18.04 4.31
CA ARG A 111 6.74 -18.18 5.46
C ARG A 111 8.19 -17.90 5.06
N GLY A 112 8.73 -16.79 5.60
CA GLY A 112 10.14 -16.44 5.47
C GLY A 112 10.54 -15.72 4.18
N GLU A 113 9.64 -15.53 3.20
CA GLU A 113 9.93 -14.82 1.95
C GLU A 113 9.73 -13.31 2.07
N TYR A 114 8.79 -12.88 2.91
CA TYR A 114 8.48 -11.45 3.12
C TYR A 114 9.16 -10.91 4.37
N ASP A 115 9.46 -9.61 4.31
CA ASP A 115 9.83 -8.76 5.43
C ASP A 115 9.02 -7.48 5.38
N PHE A 116 9.15 -6.62 6.40
CA PHE A 116 8.35 -5.40 6.49
C PHE A 116 9.07 -4.25 7.19
N VAL A 117 8.58 -3.04 6.96
CA VAL A 117 8.90 -1.83 7.71
C VAL A 117 7.60 -1.28 8.30
N HIS A 118 7.60 -1.01 9.59
CA HIS A 118 6.47 -0.45 10.33
C HIS A 118 7.01 0.40 11.47
N TYR A 119 6.34 1.51 11.74
CA TYR A 119 6.56 2.36 12.91
C TYR A 119 5.21 2.69 13.54
N GLU A 120 5.19 2.70 14.87
CA GLU A 120 4.05 3.19 15.63
C GLU A 120 3.91 4.70 15.46
N SER A 121 2.68 5.17 15.35
CA SER A 121 2.34 6.59 15.27
C SER A 121 1.42 7.01 16.42
N PRO A 122 1.25 8.32 16.67
CA PRO A 122 0.40 8.79 17.77
C PRO A 122 -1.10 8.75 17.48
N ASP A 123 -1.55 8.08 16.42
CA ASP A 123 -2.98 7.99 16.08
C ASP A 123 -3.76 7.31 17.20
N LYS A 124 -4.78 8.00 17.72
CA LYS A 124 -5.58 7.50 18.86
C LYS A 124 -6.37 6.23 18.56
N ARG A 125 -6.70 5.96 17.29
CA ARG A 125 -7.33 4.70 16.89
C ARG A 125 -6.38 3.51 16.97
N GLY A 126 -5.06 3.79 17.06
CA GLY A 126 -4.02 2.76 17.06
C GLY A 126 -3.85 2.08 15.71
N ILE A 127 -4.05 2.79 14.61
CA ILE A 127 -3.83 2.27 13.26
C ILE A 127 -2.69 3.01 12.59
N ASP A 128 -1.86 2.28 11.87
CA ASP A 128 -0.66 2.75 11.23
C ASP A 128 -0.59 2.36 9.76
N VAL A 129 0.55 2.66 9.14
CA VAL A 129 0.91 2.20 7.80
C VAL A 129 2.11 1.27 7.87
N ALA A 130 2.22 0.35 6.91
CA ALA A 130 3.36 -0.54 6.78
C ALA A 130 3.75 -0.72 5.31
N LEU A 131 5.02 -1.06 5.08
CA LEU A 131 5.49 -1.57 3.79
C LEU A 131 5.92 -3.02 3.98
N ILE A 132 5.32 -3.96 3.24
CA ILE A 132 5.78 -5.34 3.15
C ILE A 132 6.46 -5.57 1.81
N TYR A 133 7.46 -6.45 1.77
CA TYR A 133 8.22 -6.70 0.56
C TYR A 133 8.86 -8.09 0.53
N LYS A 134 9.05 -8.61 -0.69
CA LYS A 134 9.84 -9.84 -0.90
C LYS A 134 11.31 -9.59 -0.64
N LYS A 135 11.92 -10.32 0.28
CA LYS A 135 13.37 -10.22 0.62
C LYS A 135 14.29 -10.54 -0.56
N ALA A 136 13.84 -11.38 -1.48
CA ALA A 136 14.61 -11.70 -2.68
C ALA A 136 14.70 -10.52 -3.66
N ARG A 137 13.70 -9.62 -3.64
CA ARG A 137 13.54 -8.52 -4.60
C ARG A 137 13.95 -7.15 -4.03
N VAL A 138 13.91 -6.96 -2.72
CA VAL A 138 14.05 -5.64 -2.10
C VAL A 138 15.05 -5.67 -0.95
N ASP A 139 16.05 -4.79 -1.01
CA ASP A 139 16.96 -4.48 0.07
C ASP A 139 16.67 -3.06 0.57
N THR A 140 16.22 -2.90 1.80
CA THR A 140 16.00 -1.59 2.41
C THR A 140 17.32 -0.90 2.72
N LEU A 141 17.47 0.36 2.29
CA LEU A 141 18.68 1.18 2.50
C LEU A 141 18.46 2.20 3.62
N LYS A 142 17.26 2.77 3.69
CA LYS A 142 16.88 3.76 4.70
C LYS A 142 15.39 3.65 4.97
N CYS A 143 15.01 3.66 6.25
CA CYS A 143 13.63 3.63 6.69
C CYS A 143 13.40 4.73 7.73
N GLU A 144 12.34 5.53 7.58
CA GLU A 144 12.01 6.63 8.48
C GLU A 144 10.49 6.79 8.61
N LYS A 145 10.02 7.25 9.76
CA LYS A 145 8.70 7.83 9.93
C LYS A 145 8.78 9.34 9.73
N LEU A 146 7.88 9.91 8.98
CA LEU A 146 7.75 11.34 8.79
C LEU A 146 6.57 11.81 9.62
N GLU A 147 6.86 12.50 10.72
CA GLU A 147 5.84 12.94 11.66
C GLU A 147 4.92 13.99 11.05
N VAL A 148 3.61 13.78 11.17
CA VAL A 148 2.57 14.71 10.72
C VAL A 148 2.03 15.47 11.94
N LYS A 149 2.63 16.60 12.24
CA LYS A 149 2.29 17.46 13.39
C LYS A 149 1.82 18.83 12.95
N GLY A 150 0.94 19.43 13.71
CA GLY A 150 0.50 20.80 13.55
C GLY A 150 -0.74 21.12 14.36
N GLU A 151 -1.14 22.37 14.31
CA GLU A 151 -2.25 22.90 15.08
C GLU A 151 -3.06 23.87 14.21
N LYS A 152 -4.35 23.91 14.45
CA LYS A 152 -5.25 24.93 13.89
C LYS A 152 -6.29 25.30 14.91
N ASP A 153 -6.43 26.61 15.21
CA ASP A 153 -7.43 27.17 16.11
C ASP A 153 -7.44 26.50 17.51
N GLY A 154 -6.25 26.11 18.02
CA GLY A 154 -6.09 25.40 19.30
C GLY A 154 -6.36 23.89 19.23
N GLU A 155 -6.68 23.33 18.06
CA GLU A 155 -6.80 21.89 17.83
C GLU A 155 -5.47 21.32 17.32
N GLU A 156 -4.82 20.50 18.15
CA GLU A 156 -3.62 19.77 17.74
C GLU A 156 -3.98 18.62 16.81
N LEU A 157 -3.20 18.44 15.74
CA LEU A 157 -3.32 17.28 14.85
C LEU A 157 -2.58 16.09 15.43
N VAL A 158 -3.34 15.09 15.85
CA VAL A 158 -2.85 13.76 16.22
C VAL A 158 -3.32 12.77 15.14
N THR A 159 -2.38 12.20 14.38
CA THR A 159 -2.68 11.33 13.22
C THR A 159 -1.51 10.41 12.93
N ARG A 160 -1.68 9.53 11.94
CA ARG A 160 -0.65 8.63 11.42
C ARG A 160 0.51 9.39 10.81
N ASP A 161 1.69 8.88 11.04
CA ASP A 161 2.90 9.32 10.34
C ASP A 161 2.94 8.75 8.91
N ILE A 162 3.75 9.38 8.05
CA ILE A 162 4.02 8.86 6.71
C ILE A 162 5.25 7.96 6.80
N LEU A 163 5.16 6.74 6.27
CA LEU A 163 6.29 5.83 6.20
C LEU A 163 7.12 6.13 4.95
N TYR A 164 8.41 6.36 5.14
CA TYR A 164 9.39 6.49 4.06
C TYR A 164 10.36 5.31 4.07
N VAL A 165 10.54 4.68 2.90
CA VAL A 165 11.50 3.59 2.69
C VAL A 165 12.25 3.83 1.39
N CYS A 166 13.56 4.04 1.48
CA CYS A 166 14.47 3.99 0.34
C CYS A 166 14.99 2.56 0.21
N ALA A 167 14.80 1.95 -0.93
CA ALA A 167 15.17 0.56 -1.15
C ALA A 167 15.82 0.33 -2.50
N LYS A 168 16.75 -0.61 -2.56
CA LYS A 168 17.27 -1.17 -3.80
C LYS A 168 16.37 -2.31 -4.23
N VAL A 169 15.79 -2.20 -5.44
CA VAL A 169 14.92 -3.20 -6.04
C VAL A 169 15.71 -3.96 -7.09
N LYS A 170 15.77 -5.29 -6.93
CA LYS A 170 16.52 -6.20 -7.78
C LYS A 170 15.59 -6.87 -8.79
N GLY A 171 16.10 -7.13 -9.99
CA GLY A 171 15.53 -8.10 -10.90
C GLY A 171 15.67 -9.54 -10.35
N GLU A 172 14.95 -10.49 -10.93
CA GLU A 172 15.09 -11.92 -10.57
C GLU A 172 16.49 -12.44 -10.87
N ARG A 173 17.14 -11.92 -11.88
CA ARG A 173 18.54 -12.17 -12.19
C ARG A 173 19.42 -11.31 -11.29
N ARG A 174 19.89 -11.89 -10.20
CA ARG A 174 20.68 -11.26 -9.12
C ARG A 174 21.90 -10.43 -9.54
N GLU A 175 22.26 -10.41 -10.82
CA GLU A 175 23.45 -9.72 -11.35
C GLU A 175 23.19 -8.27 -11.77
N ALA A 176 21.96 -7.82 -11.88
CA ALA A 176 21.63 -6.45 -12.24
C ALA A 176 21.82 -5.51 -11.03
N ASN A 177 22.49 -4.38 -11.25
CA ASN A 177 22.53 -3.24 -10.33
C ASN A 177 21.12 -2.65 -10.19
N GLY A 178 20.27 -3.26 -9.33
CA GLY A 178 18.87 -2.89 -9.21
C GLY A 178 18.62 -1.41 -9.01
N ASP A 179 17.42 -0.98 -9.35
CA ASP A 179 16.97 0.41 -9.20
C ASP A 179 16.80 0.82 -7.74
N THR A 180 17.25 2.01 -7.38
CA THR A 180 16.90 2.61 -6.08
C THR A 180 15.56 3.31 -6.23
N ILE A 181 14.58 2.87 -5.42
CA ILE A 181 13.24 3.43 -5.40
C ILE A 181 12.93 3.97 -4.00
N HIS A 182 12.34 5.15 -3.95
CA HIS A 182 11.87 5.82 -2.74
C HIS A 182 10.37 5.60 -2.61
N PHE A 183 9.96 4.78 -1.66
CA PHE A 183 8.57 4.50 -1.35
C PHE A 183 8.07 5.39 -0.21
N PHE A 184 6.90 5.98 -0.38
CA PHE A 184 6.16 6.66 0.68
C PHE A 184 4.80 5.96 0.83
N VAL A 185 4.49 5.48 2.03
CA VAL A 185 3.19 4.91 2.35
C VAL A 185 2.42 5.89 3.22
N CYS A 186 1.23 6.26 2.76
CA CYS A 186 0.42 7.31 3.36
C CYS A 186 -0.96 6.77 3.78
N HIS A 187 -1.49 7.28 4.90
CA HIS A 187 -2.90 7.21 5.23
C HIS A 187 -3.32 8.56 5.81
N LEU A 188 -3.77 9.45 4.95
CA LEU A 188 -4.08 10.83 5.33
C LEU A 188 -5.34 10.91 6.21
N PRO A 189 -5.52 11.99 6.99
CA PRO A 189 -6.68 12.17 7.85
C PRO A 189 -8.01 12.03 7.11
N SER A 190 -8.92 11.24 7.67
CA SER A 190 -10.22 10.95 7.08
C SER A 190 -11.13 12.17 7.01
N GLN A 191 -12.19 12.09 6.22
CA GLN A 191 -13.23 13.12 6.13
C GLN A 191 -14.27 13.05 7.30
N ARG A 192 -13.98 12.27 8.35
CA ARG A 192 -14.87 12.16 9.52
C ARG A 192 -15.08 13.53 10.17
N GLY A 193 -16.31 13.86 10.51
CA GLY A 193 -16.70 15.19 10.96
C GLY A 193 -16.95 16.22 9.85
N GLY A 194 -16.82 15.82 8.58
CA GLY A 194 -17.08 16.63 7.40
C GLY A 194 -15.82 16.90 6.56
N ALA A 195 -15.97 16.77 5.25
CA ALA A 195 -14.87 16.90 4.30
C ALA A 195 -14.15 18.27 4.42
N LYS A 196 -14.92 19.36 4.53
CA LYS A 196 -14.40 20.74 4.65
C LYS A 196 -13.76 21.00 6.02
N ALA A 197 -14.39 20.52 7.11
CA ALA A 197 -13.86 20.72 8.46
C ALA A 197 -12.52 20.01 8.68
N SER A 198 -12.32 18.84 8.08
CA SER A 198 -11.09 18.03 8.18
C SER A 198 -10.06 18.33 7.07
N GLU A 199 -10.34 19.21 6.13
CA GLU A 199 -9.48 19.51 4.97
C GLU A 199 -8.07 19.99 5.39
N TRP A 200 -8.00 20.88 6.37
CA TRP A 200 -6.73 21.43 6.85
C TRP A 200 -5.76 20.34 7.33
N LYS A 201 -6.29 19.23 7.91
CA LYS A 201 -5.51 18.09 8.37
C LYS A 201 -4.83 17.38 7.20
N ARG A 202 -5.58 17.17 6.11
CA ARG A 202 -5.03 16.58 4.87
C ARG A 202 -4.06 17.51 4.15
N VAL A 203 -4.33 18.81 4.14
CA VAL A 203 -3.41 19.81 3.57
C VAL A 203 -2.08 19.80 4.31
N LEU A 204 -2.12 19.74 5.65
CA LEU A 204 -0.91 19.67 6.47
C LEU A 204 -0.11 18.38 6.19
N ALA A 205 -0.76 17.22 6.17
CA ALA A 205 -0.12 15.95 5.86
C ALA A 205 0.48 15.94 4.43
N LYS A 206 -0.24 16.48 3.44
CA LYS A 206 0.29 16.65 2.08
C LYS A 206 1.50 17.58 2.02
N LYS A 207 1.55 18.62 2.87
CA LYS A 207 2.71 19.50 2.97
C LYS A 207 3.94 18.76 3.48
N VAL A 208 3.80 17.92 4.51
CA VAL A 208 4.88 17.06 5.02
C VAL A 208 5.37 16.12 3.93
N LEU A 209 4.45 15.44 3.23
CA LEU A 209 4.78 14.58 2.11
C LEU A 209 5.52 15.32 1.00
N GLN A 210 5.04 16.52 0.61
CA GLN A 210 5.68 17.32 -0.43
C GLN A 210 7.10 17.75 -0.05
N GLN A 211 7.32 18.15 1.21
CA GLN A 211 8.66 18.52 1.70
C GLN A 211 9.63 17.33 1.63
N ALA A 212 9.16 16.12 1.96
CA ALA A 212 9.98 14.92 1.86
C ALA A 212 10.29 14.56 0.39
N VAL A 213 9.32 14.66 -0.50
CA VAL A 213 9.52 14.48 -1.96
C VAL A 213 10.52 15.52 -2.50
N ASP A 214 10.35 16.80 -2.16
CA ASP A 214 11.26 17.88 -2.57
C ASP A 214 12.69 17.62 -2.07
N SER A 215 12.84 17.11 -0.85
CA SER A 215 14.17 16.74 -0.28
C SER A 215 14.84 15.62 -1.06
N VAL A 216 14.10 14.58 -1.47
CA VAL A 216 14.64 13.50 -2.29
C VAL A 216 15.05 14.02 -3.68
N LEU A 217 14.19 14.81 -4.33
CA LEU A 217 14.46 15.37 -5.67
C LEU A 217 15.59 16.41 -5.65
N ALA A 218 15.80 17.12 -4.54
CA ALA A 218 16.93 18.03 -4.38
C ALA A 218 18.27 17.30 -4.31
N GLN A 219 18.30 16.08 -3.77
CA GLN A 219 19.50 15.24 -3.72
C GLN A 219 19.77 14.55 -5.07
N ASN A 220 18.69 14.10 -5.72
CA ASN A 220 18.76 13.48 -7.04
C ASN A 220 17.47 13.80 -7.82
N LYS A 221 17.60 14.70 -8.82
CA LYS A 221 16.45 15.10 -9.67
C LYS A 221 15.84 13.94 -10.45
N ASP A 222 16.62 12.88 -10.68
CA ASP A 222 16.22 11.67 -11.41
C ASP A 222 15.84 10.52 -10.45
N ALA A 223 15.57 10.83 -9.17
CA ALA A 223 15.14 9.83 -8.19
C ALA A 223 13.83 9.17 -8.60
N LYS A 224 13.77 7.83 -8.49
CA LYS A 224 12.54 7.06 -8.69
C LYS A 224 11.74 7.11 -7.39
N ILE A 225 10.60 7.79 -7.42
CA ILE A 225 9.72 7.99 -6.26
C ILE A 225 8.35 7.38 -6.55
N ILE A 226 7.85 6.59 -5.61
CA ILE A 226 6.49 6.05 -5.59
C ILE A 226 5.85 6.43 -4.27
N VAL A 227 4.81 7.25 -4.33
CA VAL A 227 3.93 7.51 -3.19
C VAL A 227 2.66 6.69 -3.38
N MET A 228 2.24 6.00 -2.32
CA MET A 228 1.04 5.17 -2.34
C MET A 228 0.26 5.28 -1.04
N GLY A 229 -1.05 5.09 -1.11
CA GLY A 229 -1.90 4.99 0.08
C GLY A 229 -3.26 5.63 -0.07
N ASP A 230 -4.00 5.60 1.03
CA ASP A 230 -5.29 6.25 1.19
C ASP A 230 -5.10 7.75 1.45
N MET A 231 -5.38 8.57 0.42
CA MET A 231 -5.27 10.02 0.49
C MET A 231 -6.53 10.68 1.07
N ASN A 232 -7.57 9.90 1.37
CA ASN A 232 -8.87 10.39 1.88
C ASN A 232 -9.42 11.59 1.09
N SER A 233 -9.10 11.66 -0.20
CA SER A 233 -9.55 12.69 -1.14
C SER A 233 -9.52 12.15 -2.57
N ALA A 234 -10.40 12.66 -3.44
CA ALA A 234 -10.37 12.31 -4.85
C ALA A 234 -9.04 12.73 -5.52
N PRO A 235 -8.58 12.04 -6.59
CA PRO A 235 -7.31 12.29 -7.26
C PRO A 235 -7.38 13.53 -8.18
N LYS A 236 -7.50 14.73 -7.59
CA LYS A 236 -7.69 15.97 -8.35
C LYS A 236 -6.39 16.61 -8.83
N GLU A 237 -5.33 16.48 -8.05
CA GLU A 237 -4.09 17.26 -8.24
C GLU A 237 -2.87 16.36 -8.19
N ASP A 238 -1.81 16.78 -8.89
CA ASP A 238 -0.46 16.25 -8.74
C ASP A 238 0.20 16.85 -7.49
N LEU A 239 1.22 16.19 -7.00
CA LEU A 239 2.20 16.81 -6.13
C LEU A 239 3.32 17.39 -7.00
N LYS A 240 3.97 18.47 -6.53
CA LYS A 240 5.07 19.07 -7.30
C LYS A 240 6.17 18.02 -7.53
N GLY A 241 6.54 17.84 -8.78
CA GLY A 241 7.59 16.90 -9.20
C GLY A 241 7.16 15.45 -9.36
N ILE A 242 5.92 15.09 -8.98
CA ILE A 242 5.39 13.72 -9.16
C ILE A 242 3.92 13.75 -9.62
N THR A 243 3.55 12.80 -10.45
CA THR A 243 2.25 12.73 -11.13
C THR A 243 1.35 11.68 -10.49
N ASN A 244 0.09 12.05 -10.23
CA ASN A 244 -0.95 11.13 -9.78
C ASN A 244 -1.45 10.27 -10.93
N LYS A 245 -1.24 8.95 -10.84
CA LYS A 245 -1.62 8.00 -11.89
C LYS A 245 -3.07 7.53 -11.83
N MET A 246 -3.81 7.89 -10.78
CA MET A 246 -5.21 7.50 -10.63
C MET A 246 -6.19 8.52 -11.22
N LYS A 247 -5.73 9.67 -11.70
CA LYS A 247 -6.59 10.76 -12.21
C LYS A 247 -7.44 10.36 -13.42
N GLU A 248 -6.93 9.48 -14.26
CA GLU A 248 -7.58 9.08 -15.50
C GLU A 248 -8.51 7.88 -15.32
N LEU A 249 -8.44 7.21 -14.14
CA LEU A 249 -9.33 6.11 -13.82
C LEU A 249 -10.71 6.65 -13.43
N LYS A 250 -11.74 6.04 -14.00
CA LYS A 250 -13.15 6.39 -13.75
C LYS A 250 -13.74 5.64 -12.56
N GLU A 251 -13.11 4.54 -12.20
CA GLU A 251 -13.52 3.66 -11.11
C GLU A 251 -13.09 4.25 -9.75
N GLY A 252 -13.76 3.82 -8.69
CA GLY A 252 -13.43 4.19 -7.32
C GLY A 252 -12.85 3.01 -6.55
N THR A 253 -12.09 3.31 -5.50
CA THR A 253 -11.55 2.30 -4.57
C THR A 253 -12.44 2.10 -3.35
N HIS A 254 -13.26 3.07 -3.01
CA HIS A 254 -14.17 3.07 -1.86
C HIS A 254 -15.58 3.53 -2.27
N LYS A 255 -16.62 2.87 -1.76
CA LYS A 255 -18.02 3.24 -2.02
C LYS A 255 -18.71 3.70 -0.75
N TYR A 256 -19.19 4.93 -0.76
CA TYR A 256 -19.96 5.51 0.35
C TYR A 256 -21.28 6.10 -0.15
N GLN A 257 -22.39 5.72 0.46
CA GLN A 257 -23.74 6.18 0.08
C GLN A 257 -24.04 6.09 -1.44
N GLY A 258 -23.61 4.99 -2.07
CA GLY A 258 -23.79 4.74 -3.49
C GLY A 258 -22.76 5.41 -4.42
N LEU A 259 -21.93 6.29 -3.91
CA LEU A 259 -20.93 7.00 -4.69
C LEU A 259 -19.55 6.33 -4.54
N TRP A 260 -18.95 5.97 -5.66
CA TRP A 260 -17.59 5.51 -5.74
C TRP A 260 -16.62 6.70 -5.73
N THR A 261 -15.56 6.61 -4.95
CA THR A 261 -14.48 7.58 -4.91
C THR A 261 -13.14 6.84 -4.89
N CYS A 262 -12.20 7.27 -5.74
CA CYS A 262 -10.85 6.77 -5.73
C CYS A 262 -10.06 7.48 -4.62
N LEU A 263 -10.05 6.89 -3.41
CA LEU A 263 -9.33 7.43 -2.24
C LEU A 263 -7.88 6.98 -2.20
N ASP A 264 -7.62 5.76 -2.68
CA ASP A 264 -6.30 5.15 -2.74
C ASP A 264 -5.60 5.61 -4.02
N GLN A 265 -4.34 6.07 -3.90
CA GLN A 265 -3.67 6.74 -5.01
C GLN A 265 -2.21 6.34 -5.12
N PHE A 266 -1.70 6.34 -6.37
CA PHE A 266 -0.29 6.31 -6.70
C PHE A 266 0.15 7.64 -7.28
N TYR A 267 1.26 8.19 -6.73
CA TYR A 267 2.01 9.27 -7.38
C TYR A 267 3.40 8.75 -7.71
N VAL A 268 3.90 9.09 -8.88
CA VAL A 268 5.21 8.65 -9.34
C VAL A 268 6.03 9.81 -9.92
N SER A 269 7.35 9.77 -9.71
CA SER A 269 8.26 10.71 -10.36
C SER A 269 8.40 10.40 -11.86
N PRO A 270 8.77 11.39 -12.69
CA PRO A 270 9.00 11.17 -14.13
C PRO A 270 10.04 10.09 -14.43
N SER A 271 10.99 9.87 -13.50
CA SER A 271 12.04 8.85 -13.63
C SER A 271 11.53 7.41 -13.47
N VAL A 272 10.29 7.24 -13.02
CA VAL A 272 9.55 5.97 -13.11
C VAL A 272 8.85 5.91 -14.45
N ASP A 273 9.63 5.74 -15.51
CA ASP A 273 9.22 5.83 -16.93
C ASP A 273 8.70 4.52 -17.52
N SER A 274 8.92 3.41 -16.84
CA SER A 274 8.66 2.05 -17.33
C SER A 274 7.41 1.42 -16.74
N ILE A 275 6.33 2.21 -16.54
CA ILE A 275 5.05 1.72 -16.02
C ILE A 275 4.34 0.93 -17.14
N SER A 276 4.09 -0.36 -16.86
CA SER A 276 3.31 -1.24 -17.74
C SER A 276 1.81 -1.08 -17.51
N SER A 277 1.38 -0.97 -16.25
CA SER A 277 -0.03 -0.78 -15.93
C SER A 277 -0.28 -0.13 -14.57
N VAL A 278 -1.42 0.55 -14.46
CA VAL A 278 -2.01 1.02 -13.19
C VAL A 278 -3.47 0.64 -13.21
N ARG A 279 -3.95 -0.03 -12.15
CA ARG A 279 -5.36 -0.45 -12.08
C ARG A 279 -5.87 -0.51 -10.64
N ILE A 280 -7.18 -0.50 -10.51
CA ILE A 280 -7.88 -0.94 -9.31
C ILE A 280 -8.11 -2.45 -9.46
N TYR A 281 -7.80 -3.22 -8.43
CA TYR A 281 -8.10 -4.64 -8.41
C TYR A 281 -9.50 -4.85 -7.87
N ASP A 282 -10.45 -5.11 -8.75
CA ASP A 282 -11.89 -5.12 -8.52
C ASP A 282 -12.52 -6.52 -8.71
N ALA A 283 -11.76 -7.57 -8.42
CA ALA A 283 -12.25 -8.95 -8.58
C ALA A 283 -13.60 -9.15 -7.85
N GLU A 284 -14.55 -9.82 -8.50
CA GLU A 284 -15.91 -10.01 -7.97
C GLU A 284 -15.93 -10.63 -6.56
N TRP A 285 -15.02 -11.55 -6.27
CA TRP A 285 -14.99 -12.27 -4.99
C TRP A 285 -14.59 -11.41 -3.79
N ILE A 286 -13.99 -10.22 -4.00
CA ILE A 286 -13.73 -9.23 -2.93
C ILE A 286 -14.82 -8.17 -2.82
N GLN A 287 -15.87 -8.30 -3.60
CA GLN A 287 -17.03 -7.41 -3.63
C GLN A 287 -18.31 -8.14 -3.21
N GLU A 288 -19.33 -7.39 -2.92
CA GLU A 288 -20.69 -7.87 -2.63
C GLU A 288 -21.73 -6.93 -3.23
N THR A 289 -22.95 -7.41 -3.38
CA THR A 289 -24.09 -6.57 -3.84
C THR A 289 -24.39 -5.48 -2.82
N ASP A 290 -24.51 -4.26 -3.29
CA ASP A 290 -25.00 -3.13 -2.50
C ASP A 290 -26.53 -3.07 -2.60
N GLU A 291 -27.22 -3.74 -1.69
CA GLU A 291 -28.68 -3.82 -1.70
C GLU A 291 -29.36 -2.44 -1.53
N LYS A 292 -28.69 -1.49 -0.87
CA LYS A 292 -29.26 -0.17 -0.60
C LYS A 292 -29.11 0.81 -1.77
N PHE A 293 -27.94 0.78 -2.42
CA PHE A 293 -27.60 1.76 -3.46
C PHE A 293 -27.35 1.12 -4.83
N MET A 294 -27.64 -0.17 -4.96
CA MET A 294 -27.47 -0.99 -6.16
C MET A 294 -26.00 -1.14 -6.63
N GLY A 295 -25.78 -2.12 -7.48
CA GLY A 295 -24.46 -2.48 -8.01
C GLY A 295 -23.57 -3.17 -6.96
N LEU A 296 -22.27 -3.15 -7.19
CA LEU A 296 -21.28 -3.76 -6.30
C LEU A 296 -20.70 -2.73 -5.32
N LYS A 297 -20.17 -3.22 -4.22
CA LYS A 297 -19.34 -2.50 -3.24
C LYS A 297 -18.28 -3.44 -2.70
N PRO A 298 -17.17 -2.92 -2.13
CA PRO A 298 -16.20 -3.76 -1.45
C PRO A 298 -16.86 -4.55 -0.32
N LYS A 299 -16.50 -5.83 -0.18
CA LYS A 299 -16.99 -6.71 0.88
C LYS A 299 -16.17 -6.49 2.13
N ARG A 300 -16.67 -5.63 3.01
CA ARG A 300 -15.99 -5.21 4.23
C ARG A 300 -16.05 -6.24 5.35
N THR A 301 -15.16 -6.09 6.33
CA THR A 301 -15.07 -6.99 7.50
C THR A 301 -16.28 -6.87 8.40
N TYR A 302 -16.77 -5.65 8.60
CA TYR A 302 -17.96 -5.35 9.40
C TYR A 302 -18.91 -4.40 8.68
N ASN A 303 -20.20 -4.60 8.89
CA ASN A 303 -21.23 -3.60 8.60
C ASN A 303 -21.85 -3.14 9.94
N GLY A 304 -21.44 -1.95 10.40
CA GLY A 304 -21.63 -1.56 11.79
C GLY A 304 -20.90 -2.53 12.73
N PHE A 305 -21.63 -3.16 13.66
CA PHE A 305 -21.09 -4.19 14.57
C PHE A 305 -21.31 -5.63 14.06
N LYS A 306 -21.98 -5.79 12.91
CA LYS A 306 -22.24 -7.13 12.35
C LYS A 306 -21.02 -7.60 11.54
N TYR A 307 -20.40 -8.69 11.99
CA TYR A 307 -19.29 -9.34 11.28
C TYR A 307 -19.74 -9.93 9.94
N GLN A 308 -19.06 -9.58 8.85
CA GLN A 308 -19.37 -10.00 7.48
C GLN A 308 -18.32 -10.98 6.90
N ASN A 309 -17.22 -11.20 7.60
CA ASN A 309 -16.12 -12.04 7.09
C ASN A 309 -15.61 -11.58 5.71
N GLY A 310 -15.53 -10.27 5.51
CA GLY A 310 -15.07 -9.68 4.24
C GLY A 310 -13.58 -9.43 4.21
N TYR A 311 -13.19 -8.62 3.26
CA TYR A 311 -11.78 -8.32 2.94
C TYR A 311 -11.39 -6.92 3.40
N SER A 312 -12.06 -5.89 2.85
CA SER A 312 -11.89 -4.48 3.22
C SER A 312 -13.07 -3.67 2.67
N ASP A 313 -13.24 -2.44 3.16
CA ASP A 313 -14.12 -1.42 2.55
C ASP A 313 -13.43 -0.63 1.44
N HIS A 314 -12.17 -0.93 1.16
CA HIS A 314 -11.41 -0.44 0.02
C HIS A 314 -11.05 -1.55 -0.96
N LEU A 315 -10.99 -1.23 -2.25
CA LEU A 315 -10.37 -2.06 -3.28
C LEU A 315 -8.88 -1.72 -3.37
N PRO A 316 -7.98 -2.73 -3.46
CA PRO A 316 -6.56 -2.46 -3.63
C PRO A 316 -6.27 -1.86 -5.00
N ILE A 317 -5.18 -1.08 -5.08
CA ILE A 317 -4.64 -0.55 -6.32
C ILE A 317 -3.30 -1.20 -6.63
N GLN A 318 -3.03 -1.43 -7.91
CA GLN A 318 -1.83 -2.10 -8.41
C GLN A 318 -1.10 -1.22 -9.41
N LEU A 319 0.22 -1.20 -9.31
CA LEU A 319 1.15 -0.57 -10.23
C LEU A 319 2.17 -1.63 -10.68
N ILE A 320 2.29 -1.86 -11.97
CA ILE A 320 3.30 -2.75 -12.56
C ILE A 320 4.37 -1.91 -13.24
N LEU A 321 5.61 -2.14 -12.88
CA LEU A 321 6.79 -1.47 -13.42
C LEU A 321 7.70 -2.47 -14.11
N ASN A 322 8.30 -2.09 -15.25
CA ASN A 322 9.43 -2.81 -15.80
C ASN A 322 10.72 -2.33 -15.13
N ILE A 323 11.43 -3.20 -14.44
CA ILE A 323 12.75 -2.91 -13.86
C ILE A 323 13.85 -3.40 -14.79
N ARG A 324 14.95 -2.65 -14.80
CA ARG A 324 16.13 -2.94 -15.67
C ARG A 324 17.21 -3.66 -14.91
#